data_029943173eae91a9f22ec6539732b8b9
#
_entry.id   029943173eae91a9f22ec6539732b8b9
#
_cell.length_a   1.000
_cell.length_b   1.000
_cell.length_c   1.000
_cell.angle_alpha   90.00
_cell.angle_beta   90.00
_cell.angle_gamma   90.00
#
_symmetry.space_group_name_H-M   'P 1'
#
loop_
_entity.id
_entity.type
_entity.pdbx_description
1 polymer ?
#
loop_
_entity_poly.entity_id
_entity_poly.type
_entity_poly.pdbx_seq_one_letter_code
_entity_poly.pdbx_strand_id
1 'polypeptide(L)'
;MHWHALIHEASVQPLLAADYAHFARPISEALVAFLSGLPQGAQQEILATQAALPSTATTAERVRRLAQQCPVLHKLGQTLARDRRLDPSLRCELRALETLPPSVPLATIRATLDQELGSLDGLGIRVDTQAIAEASVAVVIGYQDARRRGVFKVLKPGIEERLALELELLRRIGTLLDERCDALAIPKIGYEEVFRRVRDKLHDEVRLGVEQRHLALAAAQYAGRSRVQVPGLHEYCTARVTAMERVAGRKISEHGHTSMRERRDTAQLLASTLLAQPLFSTQERALFHGDPHAGNLLLTPDGRLVLLDWSLAGTLRQRDREAMVHAVLGALLRDERLVVDMLAALSDDAPAGRPADKAALRAVVREALRRLGYDRPPSFSWLVGLLDAAVEQAGLTARTDLLMFRKALHTLNDLVVDIGASERSLDLTLFLGFAENLVAEWPQRWLAAPDSRAFATRLSNLDLTGLMFQYPLLAARFWTALT
;
A
#
# COMPACT_ATOMS: atom_id res chain seq x y z
N MET A 1 -18.64 20.41 -25.73
CA MET A 1 -19.56 19.58 -24.95
C MET A 1 -19.81 20.22 -23.60
N HIS A 2 -21.07 20.22 -23.10
CA HIS A 2 -21.39 20.93 -21.85
C HIS A 2 -21.50 19.95 -20.68
N TRP A 3 -20.34 19.52 -20.15
CA TRP A 3 -20.27 18.64 -18.96
C TRP A 3 -20.99 19.23 -17.74
N HIS A 4 -21.06 20.57 -17.62
CA HIS A 4 -21.80 21.26 -16.58
C HIS A 4 -23.31 20.94 -16.56
N ALA A 5 -23.90 20.56 -17.70
CA ALA A 5 -25.30 20.15 -17.75
C ALA A 5 -25.54 18.74 -17.20
N LEU A 6 -24.49 17.91 -17.19
CA LEU A 6 -24.56 16.50 -16.75
C LEU A 6 -24.02 16.31 -15.32
N ILE A 7 -23.05 17.12 -14.93
CA ILE A 7 -22.38 17.03 -13.63
C ILE A 7 -22.54 18.37 -12.92
N HIS A 8 -23.32 18.37 -11.88
CA HIS A 8 -23.61 19.53 -11.04
C HIS A 8 -23.66 19.10 -9.56
N GLU A 9 -23.67 20.06 -8.66
CA GLU A 9 -23.61 19.84 -7.21
C GLU A 9 -24.67 18.83 -6.73
N ALA A 10 -25.92 18.97 -7.18
CA ALA A 10 -27.01 18.07 -6.80
C ALA A 10 -26.81 16.61 -7.28
N SER A 11 -26.00 16.37 -8.33
CA SER A 11 -25.64 15.01 -8.77
C SER A 11 -24.51 14.40 -7.95
N VAL A 12 -23.65 15.20 -7.33
CA VAL A 12 -22.51 14.76 -6.52
C VAL A 12 -22.87 14.62 -5.04
N GLN A 13 -23.76 15.50 -4.54
CA GLN A 13 -24.13 15.52 -3.12
C GLN A 13 -24.57 14.16 -2.55
N PRO A 14 -25.38 13.33 -3.25
CA PRO A 14 -25.78 12.01 -2.75
C PRO A 14 -24.63 10.99 -2.62
N LEU A 15 -23.48 11.29 -3.20
CA LEU A 15 -22.29 10.44 -3.16
C LEU A 15 -21.42 10.67 -1.93
N LEU A 16 -21.74 11.67 -1.11
CA LEU A 16 -21.00 12.09 0.07
C LEU A 16 -21.80 11.80 1.34
N ALA A 17 -21.10 11.50 2.43
CA ALA A 17 -21.74 11.48 3.75
C ALA A 17 -22.24 12.88 4.11
N ALA A 18 -23.32 12.99 4.89
CA ALA A 18 -24.02 14.24 5.18
C ALA A 18 -23.09 15.38 5.67
N ASP A 19 -22.15 15.07 6.55
CA ASP A 19 -21.18 16.03 7.10
C ASP A 19 -20.22 16.60 6.04
N TYR A 20 -20.09 15.94 4.90
CA TYR A 20 -19.19 16.30 3.79
C TYR A 20 -19.91 16.81 2.54
N ALA A 21 -21.23 17.03 2.62
CA ALA A 21 -22.06 17.49 1.50
C ALA A 21 -21.56 18.82 0.91
N HIS A 22 -20.92 19.67 1.71
CA HIS A 22 -20.34 20.95 1.26
C HIS A 22 -19.21 20.80 0.24
N PHE A 23 -18.60 19.61 0.12
CA PHE A 23 -17.62 19.32 -0.93
C PHE A 23 -18.26 18.98 -2.29
N ALA A 24 -19.57 18.88 -2.41
CA ALA A 24 -20.23 18.50 -3.65
C ALA A 24 -19.92 19.48 -4.80
N ARG A 25 -19.94 20.79 -4.51
CA ARG A 25 -19.60 21.82 -5.52
C ARG A 25 -18.14 21.74 -5.97
N PRO A 26 -17.12 21.77 -5.10
CA PRO A 26 -15.73 21.63 -5.55
C PRO A 26 -15.46 20.33 -6.31
N ILE A 27 -16.06 19.20 -5.91
CA ILE A 27 -15.93 17.93 -6.63
C ILE A 27 -16.57 17.99 -8.01
N SER A 28 -17.78 18.57 -8.14
CA SER A 28 -18.44 18.71 -9.45
C SER A 28 -17.62 19.59 -10.39
N GLU A 29 -17.10 20.73 -9.92
CA GLU A 29 -16.23 21.61 -10.72
C GLU A 29 -14.93 20.92 -11.16
N ALA A 30 -14.30 20.16 -10.25
CA ALA A 30 -13.10 19.39 -10.56
C ALA A 30 -13.36 18.29 -11.60
N LEU A 31 -14.47 17.54 -11.49
CA LEU A 31 -14.87 16.52 -12.46
C LEU A 31 -15.17 17.12 -13.83
N VAL A 32 -15.87 18.24 -13.89
CA VAL A 32 -16.16 18.96 -15.15
C VAL A 32 -14.87 19.43 -15.79
N ALA A 33 -13.95 20.02 -15.02
CA ALA A 33 -12.65 20.45 -15.53
C ALA A 33 -11.84 19.28 -16.08
N PHE A 34 -11.82 18.14 -15.36
CA PHE A 34 -11.14 16.91 -15.79
C PHE A 34 -11.70 16.40 -17.12
N LEU A 35 -13.00 16.17 -17.19
CA LEU A 35 -13.66 15.59 -18.36
C LEU A 35 -13.60 16.52 -19.59
N SER A 36 -13.71 17.82 -19.38
CA SER A 36 -13.59 18.81 -20.46
C SER A 36 -12.17 18.88 -21.05
N GLY A 37 -11.16 18.54 -20.26
CA GLY A 37 -9.76 18.49 -20.68
C GLY A 37 -9.37 17.22 -21.45
N LEU A 38 -10.22 16.18 -21.45
CA LEU A 38 -9.96 14.95 -22.19
C LEU A 38 -10.08 15.14 -23.70
N PRO A 39 -9.36 14.32 -24.51
CA PRO A 39 -9.53 14.32 -25.96
C PRO A 39 -10.98 14.07 -26.38
N GLN A 40 -11.41 14.66 -27.48
CA GLN A 40 -12.79 14.60 -27.94
C GLN A 40 -13.31 13.17 -28.13
N GLY A 41 -12.47 12.26 -28.67
CA GLY A 41 -12.81 10.85 -28.82
C GLY A 41 -13.10 10.17 -27.48
N ALA A 42 -12.27 10.44 -26.47
CA ALA A 42 -12.48 9.89 -25.11
C ALA A 42 -13.75 10.43 -24.44
N GLN A 43 -14.05 11.73 -24.65
CA GLN A 43 -15.29 12.31 -24.16
C GLN A 43 -16.52 11.64 -24.81
N GLN A 44 -16.46 11.36 -26.13
CA GLN A 44 -17.52 10.67 -26.86
C GLN A 44 -17.73 9.23 -26.36
N GLU A 45 -16.65 8.50 -26.13
CA GLU A 45 -16.69 7.14 -25.61
C GLU A 45 -17.31 7.08 -24.20
N ILE A 46 -16.91 8.01 -23.32
CA ILE A 46 -17.50 8.15 -21.98
C ILE A 46 -19.01 8.40 -22.09
N LEU A 47 -19.43 9.33 -22.94
CA LEU A 47 -20.85 9.64 -23.13
C LEU A 47 -21.64 8.46 -23.69
N ALA A 48 -21.09 7.75 -24.69
CA ALA A 48 -21.72 6.56 -25.24
C ALA A 48 -21.91 5.48 -24.18
N THR A 49 -20.90 5.25 -23.34
CA THR A 49 -20.99 4.30 -22.21
C THR A 49 -22.03 4.73 -21.18
N GLN A 50 -22.09 6.04 -20.84
CA GLN A 50 -23.09 6.55 -19.89
C GLN A 50 -24.51 6.47 -20.46
N ALA A 51 -24.69 6.73 -21.78
CA ALA A 51 -25.98 6.63 -22.46
C ALA A 51 -26.47 5.17 -22.57
N ALA A 52 -25.55 4.21 -22.66
CA ALA A 52 -25.88 2.79 -22.70
C ALA A 52 -26.32 2.20 -21.35
N LEU A 53 -26.13 2.92 -20.25
CA LEU A 53 -26.59 2.49 -18.93
C LEU A 53 -28.11 2.55 -18.83
N PRO A 54 -28.75 1.60 -18.11
CA PRO A 54 -30.17 1.64 -17.83
C PRO A 54 -30.58 2.97 -17.19
N SER A 55 -31.80 3.40 -17.44
CA SER A 55 -32.37 4.60 -16.78
C SER A 55 -32.44 4.44 -15.25
N THR A 56 -32.48 3.22 -14.75
CA THR A 56 -32.45 2.85 -13.33
C THR A 56 -31.06 2.85 -12.71
N ALA A 57 -30.01 3.04 -13.50
CA ALA A 57 -28.62 3.06 -13.00
C ALA A 57 -28.44 4.19 -11.98
N THR A 58 -27.91 3.84 -10.82
CA THR A 58 -27.64 4.77 -9.73
C THR A 58 -26.50 5.74 -10.07
N THR A 59 -26.42 6.87 -9.39
CA THR A 59 -25.30 7.81 -9.55
C THR A 59 -23.95 7.15 -9.20
N ALA A 60 -23.92 6.31 -8.18
CA ALA A 60 -22.74 5.56 -7.79
C ALA A 60 -22.26 4.60 -8.90
N GLU A 61 -23.17 3.88 -9.53
CA GLU A 61 -22.87 3.01 -10.68
C GLU A 61 -22.34 3.81 -11.88
N ARG A 62 -22.93 4.98 -12.17
CA ARG A 62 -22.44 5.89 -13.22
C ARG A 62 -21.02 6.38 -12.96
N VAL A 63 -20.71 6.72 -11.69
CA VAL A 63 -19.35 7.12 -11.28
C VAL A 63 -18.37 5.95 -11.43
N ARG A 64 -18.74 4.73 -11.05
CA ARG A 64 -17.90 3.55 -11.28
C ARG A 64 -17.62 3.34 -12.78
N ARG A 65 -18.65 3.42 -13.64
CA ARG A 65 -18.48 3.28 -15.09
C ARG A 65 -17.60 4.38 -15.68
N LEU A 66 -17.73 5.60 -15.20
CA LEU A 66 -16.84 6.71 -15.58
C LEU A 66 -15.39 6.41 -15.16
N ALA A 67 -15.19 6.00 -13.92
CA ALA A 67 -13.86 5.68 -13.41
C ALA A 67 -13.18 4.55 -14.19
N GLN A 68 -13.92 3.56 -14.68
CA GLN A 68 -13.37 2.47 -15.51
C GLN A 68 -12.70 2.95 -16.80
N GLN A 69 -13.14 4.09 -17.34
CA GLN A 69 -12.65 4.62 -18.63
C GLN A 69 -11.49 5.61 -18.47
N CYS A 70 -11.17 6.05 -17.25
CA CYS A 70 -10.13 7.01 -16.95
C CYS A 70 -9.14 6.40 -15.95
N PRO A 71 -7.90 6.05 -16.35
CA PRO A 71 -6.90 5.45 -15.48
C PRO A 71 -6.71 6.18 -14.16
N VAL A 72 -6.65 7.53 -14.19
CA VAL A 72 -6.52 8.35 -12.96
C VAL A 72 -7.75 8.22 -12.07
N LEU A 73 -8.97 8.33 -12.63
CA LEU A 73 -10.20 8.19 -11.86
C LEU A 73 -10.40 6.76 -11.35
N HIS A 74 -9.98 5.75 -12.12
CA HIS A 74 -10.00 4.35 -11.70
C HIS A 74 -9.15 4.17 -10.42
N LYS A 75 -7.91 4.63 -10.43
CA LYS A 75 -7.01 4.49 -9.28
C LYS A 75 -7.43 5.35 -8.09
N LEU A 76 -7.90 6.57 -8.32
CA LEU A 76 -8.50 7.39 -7.27
C LEU A 76 -9.71 6.69 -6.67
N GLY A 77 -10.57 6.09 -7.49
CA GLY A 77 -11.73 5.32 -7.04
C GLY A 77 -11.33 4.15 -6.15
N GLN A 78 -10.33 3.35 -6.52
CA GLN A 78 -9.79 2.28 -5.69
C GLN A 78 -9.26 2.80 -4.34
N THR A 79 -8.57 3.94 -4.36
CA THR A 79 -8.04 4.55 -3.13
C THR A 79 -9.18 5.05 -2.22
N LEU A 80 -10.21 5.66 -2.79
CA LEU A 80 -11.34 6.23 -2.08
C LEU A 80 -12.39 5.18 -1.66
N ALA A 81 -12.34 3.96 -2.18
CA ALA A 81 -13.31 2.89 -1.91
C ALA A 81 -13.49 2.56 -0.41
N ARG A 82 -12.50 2.91 0.43
CA ARG A 82 -12.52 2.70 1.88
C ARG A 82 -12.76 3.97 2.68
N ASP A 83 -12.89 5.12 2.02
CA ASP A 83 -13.04 6.41 2.69
C ASP A 83 -14.46 6.57 3.24
N ARG A 84 -14.59 6.71 4.56
CA ARG A 84 -15.86 6.87 5.25
C ARG A 84 -16.57 8.20 4.97
N ARG A 85 -15.91 9.16 4.35
CA ARG A 85 -16.50 10.43 3.89
C ARG A 85 -17.40 10.26 2.68
N LEU A 86 -17.28 9.14 1.96
CA LEU A 86 -18.16 8.78 0.85
C LEU A 86 -19.38 8.00 1.32
N ASP A 87 -20.47 8.13 0.57
CA ASP A 87 -21.66 7.33 0.80
C ASP A 87 -21.37 5.81 0.69
N PRO A 88 -22.02 4.96 1.51
CA PRO A 88 -21.80 3.52 1.47
C PRO A 88 -22.06 2.88 0.10
N SER A 89 -23.03 3.36 -0.68
CA SER A 89 -23.33 2.84 -2.02
C SER A 89 -22.19 3.12 -2.99
N LEU A 90 -21.65 4.34 -2.97
CA LEU A 90 -20.47 4.69 -3.78
C LEU A 90 -19.24 3.86 -3.38
N ARG A 91 -18.99 3.68 -2.09
CA ARG A 91 -17.87 2.83 -1.63
C ARG A 91 -18.01 1.39 -2.11
N CYS A 92 -19.22 0.84 -2.12
CA CYS A 92 -19.49 -0.49 -2.65
C CYS A 92 -19.15 -0.57 -4.15
N GLU A 93 -19.62 0.38 -4.93
CA GLU A 93 -19.34 0.46 -6.38
C GLU A 93 -17.85 0.66 -6.68
N LEU A 94 -17.16 1.51 -5.90
CA LEU A 94 -15.73 1.73 -6.09
C LEU A 94 -14.87 0.50 -5.72
N ARG A 95 -15.30 -0.32 -4.75
CA ARG A 95 -14.64 -1.60 -4.45
C ARG A 95 -14.71 -2.57 -5.64
N ALA A 96 -15.79 -2.54 -6.40
CA ALA A 96 -15.91 -3.37 -7.60
C ALA A 96 -14.86 -3.05 -8.67
N LEU A 97 -14.21 -1.86 -8.63
CA LEU A 97 -13.09 -1.52 -9.50
C LEU A 97 -11.85 -2.42 -9.29
N GLU A 98 -11.74 -3.10 -8.14
CA GLU A 98 -10.63 -4.00 -7.84
C GLU A 98 -10.78 -5.39 -8.52
N THR A 99 -11.99 -5.73 -9.01
CA THR A 99 -12.33 -7.08 -9.48
C THR A 99 -13.12 -7.09 -10.79
N LEU A 100 -12.88 -6.12 -11.65
CA LEU A 100 -13.60 -6.03 -12.92
C LEU A 100 -13.27 -7.17 -13.87
N PRO A 101 -14.27 -7.68 -14.61
CA PRO A 101 -14.01 -8.60 -15.69
C PRO A 101 -13.21 -7.90 -16.81
N PRO A 102 -12.29 -8.62 -17.45
CA PRO A 102 -11.51 -8.07 -18.56
C PRO A 102 -12.39 -7.57 -19.69
N SER A 103 -12.11 -6.33 -20.14
CA SER A 103 -12.84 -5.64 -21.20
C SER A 103 -12.02 -5.42 -22.46
N VAL A 104 -10.68 -5.46 -22.36
CA VAL A 104 -9.77 -5.27 -23.50
C VAL A 104 -9.84 -6.46 -24.45
N PRO A 105 -10.12 -6.27 -25.76
CA PRO A 105 -10.19 -7.35 -26.72
C PRO A 105 -8.89 -8.15 -26.82
N LEU A 106 -8.99 -9.46 -26.91
CA LEU A 106 -7.82 -10.36 -27.02
C LEU A 106 -6.93 -10.01 -28.23
N ALA A 107 -7.53 -9.65 -29.35
CA ALA A 107 -6.79 -9.24 -30.56
C ALA A 107 -5.88 -8.05 -30.28
N THR A 108 -6.33 -7.10 -29.48
CA THR A 108 -5.55 -5.91 -29.10
C THR A 108 -4.38 -6.28 -28.20
N ILE A 109 -4.59 -7.18 -27.22
CA ILE A 109 -3.53 -7.67 -26.34
C ILE A 109 -2.48 -8.44 -27.16
N ARG A 110 -2.93 -9.30 -28.08
CA ARG A 110 -2.06 -10.07 -28.96
C ARG A 110 -1.21 -9.17 -29.87
N ALA A 111 -1.82 -8.16 -30.46
CA ALA A 111 -1.10 -7.18 -31.28
C ALA A 111 0.00 -6.46 -30.49
N THR A 112 -0.27 -6.08 -29.24
CA THR A 112 0.75 -5.48 -28.34
C THR A 112 1.88 -6.47 -28.05
N LEU A 113 1.56 -7.74 -27.75
CA LEU A 113 2.56 -8.76 -27.51
C LEU A 113 3.41 -9.05 -28.75
N ASP A 114 2.80 -9.15 -29.94
CA ASP A 114 3.53 -9.33 -31.20
C ASP A 114 4.43 -8.14 -31.53
N GLN A 115 4.03 -6.92 -31.19
CA GLN A 115 4.84 -5.71 -31.34
C GLN A 115 6.06 -5.71 -30.41
N GLU A 116 5.88 -6.12 -29.14
CA GLU A 116 6.91 -6.06 -28.10
C GLU A 116 7.90 -7.26 -28.16
N LEU A 117 7.40 -8.44 -28.50
CA LEU A 117 8.16 -9.68 -28.43
C LEU A 117 8.54 -10.23 -29.81
N GLY A 118 7.94 -9.72 -30.88
CA GLY A 118 7.93 -10.35 -32.21
C GLY A 118 6.84 -11.39 -32.31
N SER A 119 6.80 -12.16 -33.42
CA SER A 119 5.77 -13.15 -33.66
C SER A 119 5.67 -14.17 -32.53
N LEU A 120 4.57 -14.18 -31.78
CA LEU A 120 4.32 -15.18 -30.74
C LEU A 120 4.32 -16.62 -31.31
N ASP A 121 3.78 -16.81 -32.51
CA ASP A 121 3.75 -18.10 -33.17
C ASP A 121 5.18 -18.56 -33.53
N GLY A 122 6.05 -17.63 -33.95
CA GLY A 122 7.48 -17.88 -34.22
C GLY A 122 8.26 -18.25 -32.93
N LEU A 123 7.85 -17.73 -31.79
CA LEU A 123 8.42 -18.09 -30.48
C LEU A 123 7.77 -19.36 -29.87
N GLY A 124 6.79 -19.95 -30.54
CA GLY A 124 6.05 -21.11 -30.00
C GLY A 124 5.19 -20.78 -28.78
N ILE A 125 4.81 -19.51 -28.62
CA ILE A 125 4.02 -19.03 -27.49
C ILE A 125 2.53 -19.05 -27.85
N ARG A 126 1.72 -19.72 -27.03
CA ARG A 126 0.27 -19.71 -27.10
C ARG A 126 -0.29 -18.93 -25.91
N VAL A 127 -1.09 -17.90 -26.18
CA VAL A 127 -1.80 -17.14 -25.14
C VAL A 127 -3.21 -17.72 -24.90
N ASP A 128 -3.70 -17.61 -23.69
CA ASP A 128 -5.06 -18.04 -23.32
C ASP A 128 -6.10 -17.24 -24.11
N THR A 129 -7.28 -17.81 -24.29
CA THR A 129 -8.40 -17.18 -25.03
C THR A 129 -9.10 -16.09 -24.23
N GLN A 130 -8.85 -16.01 -22.93
CA GLN A 130 -9.42 -15.02 -22.02
C GLN A 130 -8.36 -14.47 -21.09
N ALA A 131 -8.42 -13.17 -20.85
CA ALA A 131 -7.59 -12.54 -19.85
C ALA A 131 -7.99 -13.01 -18.44
N ILE A 132 -7.02 -13.14 -17.55
CA ILE A 132 -7.20 -13.56 -16.15
C ILE A 132 -7.72 -12.38 -15.31
N ALA A 133 -7.18 -11.20 -15.55
CA ALA A 133 -7.50 -9.99 -14.80
C ALA A 133 -7.23 -8.74 -15.64
N GLU A 134 -7.91 -7.66 -15.31
CA GLU A 134 -7.66 -6.33 -15.86
C GLU A 134 -7.47 -5.34 -14.72
N ALA A 135 -6.36 -4.59 -14.76
CA ALA A 135 -6.06 -3.48 -13.86
C ALA A 135 -6.32 -2.13 -14.56
N SER A 136 -6.08 -1.02 -13.85
CA SER A 136 -6.22 0.33 -14.38
C SER A 136 -5.43 0.54 -15.67
N VAL A 137 -4.18 0.09 -15.71
CA VAL A 137 -3.21 0.34 -16.79
C VAL A 137 -2.78 -0.89 -17.56
N ALA A 138 -3.07 -2.10 -17.07
CA ALA A 138 -2.55 -3.36 -17.63
C ALA A 138 -3.59 -4.47 -17.63
N VAL A 139 -3.35 -5.47 -18.49
CA VAL A 139 -4.13 -6.70 -18.57
C VAL A 139 -3.23 -7.89 -18.26
N VAL A 140 -3.72 -8.87 -17.49
CA VAL A 140 -3.01 -10.10 -17.18
C VAL A 140 -3.63 -11.24 -17.99
N ILE A 141 -2.82 -11.92 -18.81
CA ILE A 141 -3.24 -13.05 -19.63
C ILE A 141 -2.30 -14.23 -19.45
N GLY A 142 -2.85 -15.43 -19.41
CA GLY A 142 -2.04 -16.64 -19.36
C GLY A 142 -1.35 -16.94 -20.69
N TYR A 143 -0.20 -17.58 -20.62
CA TYR A 143 0.48 -18.12 -21.79
C TYR A 143 1.15 -19.46 -21.49
N GLN A 144 1.46 -20.18 -22.54
CA GLN A 144 2.24 -21.41 -22.51
C GLN A 144 3.24 -21.41 -23.66
N ASP A 145 4.50 -21.71 -23.34
CA ASP A 145 5.54 -22.03 -24.30
C ASP A 145 5.90 -23.53 -24.24
N ALA A 146 6.96 -23.95 -24.95
CA ALA A 146 7.41 -25.35 -24.97
C ALA A 146 7.92 -25.87 -23.62
N ARG A 147 8.26 -24.98 -22.68
CA ARG A 147 8.94 -25.34 -21.42
C ARG A 147 8.03 -25.14 -20.20
N ARG A 148 7.11 -24.17 -20.24
CA ARG A 148 6.40 -23.73 -19.02
C ARG A 148 5.08 -23.02 -19.32
N ARG A 149 4.32 -22.81 -18.26
CA ARG A 149 3.15 -21.91 -18.23
C ARG A 149 3.50 -20.67 -17.45
N GLY A 150 3.07 -19.52 -17.95
CA GLY A 150 3.27 -18.23 -17.33
C GLY A 150 2.07 -17.31 -17.48
N VAL A 151 2.25 -16.08 -17.03
CA VAL A 151 1.34 -14.97 -17.27
C VAL A 151 2.11 -13.79 -17.84
N PHE A 152 1.49 -13.10 -18.79
CA PHE A 152 1.90 -11.77 -19.23
C PHE A 152 1.05 -10.72 -18.53
N LYS A 153 1.69 -9.75 -17.90
CA LYS A 153 1.11 -8.45 -17.54
C LYS A 153 1.49 -7.47 -18.65
N VAL A 154 0.50 -7.03 -19.42
CA VAL A 154 0.68 -6.24 -20.64
C VAL A 154 0.07 -4.87 -20.43
N LEU A 155 0.81 -3.79 -20.68
CA LEU A 155 0.24 -2.44 -20.67
C LEU A 155 -0.82 -2.30 -21.76
N LYS A 156 -1.92 -1.63 -21.43
CA LYS A 156 -2.97 -1.32 -22.39
C LYS A 156 -2.40 -0.41 -23.49
N PRO A 157 -2.83 -0.57 -24.74
CA PRO A 157 -2.38 0.32 -25.84
C PRO A 157 -2.69 1.78 -25.54
N GLY A 158 -1.71 2.67 -25.81
CA GLY A 158 -1.87 4.12 -25.63
C GLY A 158 -2.07 4.56 -24.17
N ILE A 159 -1.84 3.65 -23.20
CA ILE A 159 -2.10 3.96 -21.77
C ILE A 159 -1.12 5.00 -21.23
N GLU A 160 0.12 5.01 -21.73
CA GLU A 160 1.17 5.90 -21.26
C GLU A 160 0.82 7.35 -21.62
N GLU A 161 0.43 7.60 -22.87
CA GLU A 161 0.01 8.92 -23.37
C GLU A 161 -1.29 9.36 -22.68
N ARG A 162 -2.24 8.43 -22.53
CA ARG A 162 -3.50 8.69 -21.85
C ARG A 162 -3.29 9.07 -20.40
N LEU A 163 -2.46 8.31 -19.68
CA LEU A 163 -2.13 8.57 -18.29
C LEU A 163 -1.39 9.91 -18.13
N ALA A 164 -0.39 10.19 -18.98
CA ALA A 164 0.34 11.47 -18.95
C ALA A 164 -0.60 12.67 -19.11
N LEU A 165 -1.55 12.60 -20.03
CA LEU A 165 -2.57 13.63 -20.22
C LEU A 165 -3.46 13.79 -18.98
N GLU A 166 -3.98 12.69 -18.44
CA GLU A 166 -4.87 12.73 -17.28
C GLU A 166 -4.14 13.23 -16.02
N LEU A 167 -2.85 12.90 -15.85
CA LEU A 167 -2.02 13.42 -14.76
C LEU A 167 -1.79 14.94 -14.89
N GLU A 168 -1.63 15.45 -16.12
CA GLU A 168 -1.53 16.90 -16.36
C GLU A 168 -2.87 17.61 -16.05
N LEU A 169 -4.00 16.99 -16.40
CA LEU A 169 -5.32 17.50 -16.00
C LEU A 169 -5.48 17.55 -14.48
N LEU A 170 -5.02 16.51 -13.78
CA LEU A 170 -5.06 16.47 -12.31
C LEU A 170 -4.20 17.60 -11.70
N ARG A 171 -3.03 17.92 -12.30
CA ARG A 171 -2.21 19.06 -11.89
C ARG A 171 -2.96 20.38 -12.01
N ARG A 172 -3.60 20.62 -13.19
CA ARG A 172 -4.38 21.84 -13.44
C ARG A 172 -5.55 21.98 -12.47
N ILE A 173 -6.21 20.87 -12.12
CA ILE A 173 -7.28 20.86 -11.12
C ILE A 173 -6.74 21.24 -9.75
N GLY A 174 -5.56 20.72 -9.34
CA GLY A 174 -4.92 21.11 -8.10
C GLY A 174 -4.70 22.61 -8.01
N THR A 175 -4.12 23.22 -9.04
CA THR A 175 -3.92 24.68 -9.14
C THR A 175 -5.25 25.44 -9.09
N LEU A 176 -6.27 24.98 -9.84
CA LEU A 176 -7.62 25.60 -9.85
C LEU A 176 -8.25 25.58 -8.44
N LEU A 177 -8.14 24.48 -7.71
CA LEU A 177 -8.67 24.38 -6.37
C LEU A 177 -7.92 25.28 -5.39
N ASP A 178 -6.58 25.37 -5.48
CA ASP A 178 -5.77 26.25 -4.64
C ASP A 178 -6.12 27.74 -4.88
N GLU A 179 -6.33 28.16 -6.13
CA GLU A 179 -6.73 29.52 -6.48
C GLU A 179 -8.15 29.88 -6.01
N ARG A 180 -9.02 28.89 -5.88
CA ARG A 180 -10.45 29.07 -5.59
C ARG A 180 -10.90 28.59 -4.23
N CYS A 181 -9.98 28.30 -3.31
CA CYS A 181 -10.31 27.79 -1.96
C CYS A 181 -11.39 28.63 -1.25
N ASP A 182 -11.26 29.96 -1.27
CA ASP A 182 -12.21 30.86 -0.60
C ASP A 182 -13.59 30.86 -1.29
N ALA A 183 -13.63 30.86 -2.64
CA ALA A 183 -14.87 30.84 -3.42
C ALA A 183 -15.59 29.48 -3.32
N LEU A 184 -14.85 28.39 -3.09
CA LEU A 184 -15.38 27.04 -2.94
C LEU A 184 -15.62 26.64 -1.48
N ALA A 185 -15.26 27.50 -0.53
CA ALA A 185 -15.35 27.25 0.91
C ALA A 185 -14.62 25.94 1.33
N ILE A 186 -13.43 25.68 0.75
CA ILE A 186 -12.61 24.51 1.07
C ILE A 186 -11.33 24.91 1.82
N PRO A 187 -10.75 24.01 2.65
CA PRO A 187 -9.52 24.27 3.38
C PRO A 187 -8.33 24.57 2.45
N LYS A 188 -7.44 25.49 2.83
CA LYS A 188 -6.20 25.81 2.11
C LYS A 188 -5.11 24.79 2.47
N ILE A 189 -5.12 23.63 1.85
CA ILE A 189 -4.19 22.52 2.15
C ILE A 189 -3.08 22.32 1.11
N GLY A 190 -3.06 23.10 0.02
CA GLY A 190 -2.15 22.91 -1.10
C GLY A 190 -2.56 21.70 -1.98
N TYR A 191 -3.69 21.81 -2.68
CA TYR A 191 -4.25 20.73 -3.50
C TYR A 191 -3.30 20.29 -4.61
N GLU A 192 -2.57 21.24 -5.24
CA GLU A 192 -1.57 20.90 -6.26
C GLU A 192 -0.49 19.99 -5.69
N GLU A 193 0.02 20.29 -4.50
CA GLU A 193 1.03 19.45 -3.83
C GLU A 193 0.48 18.07 -3.45
N VAL A 194 -0.76 18.00 -2.96
CA VAL A 194 -1.43 16.72 -2.68
C VAL A 194 -1.57 15.90 -3.96
N PHE A 195 -2.03 16.51 -5.05
CA PHE A 195 -2.20 15.84 -6.33
C PHE A 195 -0.86 15.50 -6.99
N ARG A 196 0.21 16.27 -6.76
CA ARG A 196 1.56 15.94 -7.19
C ARG A 196 2.00 14.58 -6.63
N ARG A 197 1.79 14.34 -5.36
CA ARG A 197 2.11 13.05 -4.72
C ARG A 197 1.28 11.88 -5.29
N VAL A 198 0.04 12.15 -5.65
CA VAL A 198 -0.81 11.15 -6.33
C VAL A 198 -0.28 10.87 -7.73
N ARG A 199 0.07 11.93 -8.50
CA ARG A 199 0.64 11.80 -9.85
C ARG A 199 1.93 10.98 -9.87
N ASP A 200 2.85 11.27 -8.94
CA ASP A 200 4.12 10.54 -8.84
C ASP A 200 3.89 9.03 -8.70
N LYS A 201 2.93 8.64 -7.84
CA LYS A 201 2.56 7.23 -7.65
C LYS A 201 1.92 6.60 -8.90
N LEU A 202 1.02 7.33 -9.57
CA LEU A 202 0.34 6.82 -10.75
C LEU A 202 1.28 6.69 -11.95
N HIS A 203 2.26 7.58 -12.05
CA HIS A 203 3.29 7.50 -13.08
C HIS A 203 4.12 6.22 -12.96
N ASP A 204 4.36 5.75 -11.74
CA ASP A 204 5.12 4.52 -11.51
C ASP A 204 4.36 3.25 -11.95
N GLU A 205 3.03 3.27 -12.04
CA GLU A 205 2.22 2.11 -12.45
C GLU A 205 2.43 1.67 -13.90
N VAL A 206 2.82 2.58 -14.80
CA VAL A 206 3.15 2.23 -16.20
C VAL A 206 4.61 1.84 -16.40
N ARG A 207 5.44 1.90 -15.36
CA ARG A 207 6.86 1.60 -15.40
C ARG A 207 7.14 0.14 -15.07
N LEU A 208 6.68 -0.80 -15.91
CA LEU A 208 6.83 -2.24 -15.63
C LEU A 208 8.29 -2.65 -15.37
N GLY A 209 9.28 -2.00 -15.99
CA GLY A 209 10.69 -2.28 -15.71
C GLY A 209 11.11 -1.98 -14.26
N VAL A 210 10.43 -1.05 -13.56
CA VAL A 210 10.65 -0.82 -12.12
C VAL A 210 10.04 -1.97 -11.31
N GLU A 211 8.81 -2.34 -11.63
CA GLU A 211 8.12 -3.48 -11.00
C GLU A 211 8.91 -4.79 -11.17
N GLN A 212 9.44 -5.06 -12.39
CA GLN A 212 10.27 -6.22 -12.68
C GLN A 212 11.51 -6.28 -11.78
N ARG A 213 12.20 -5.13 -11.60
CA ARG A 213 13.35 -5.08 -10.68
C ARG A 213 12.95 -5.35 -9.23
N HIS A 214 11.84 -4.77 -8.77
CA HIS A 214 11.35 -5.02 -7.42
C HIS A 214 10.93 -6.48 -7.22
N LEU A 215 10.28 -7.06 -8.23
CA LEU A 215 9.86 -8.47 -8.23
C LEU A 215 11.08 -9.41 -8.13
N ALA A 216 12.15 -9.12 -8.90
CA ALA A 216 13.39 -9.88 -8.84
C ALA A 216 14.09 -9.78 -7.46
N LEU A 217 14.14 -8.57 -6.89
CA LEU A 217 14.68 -8.36 -5.54
C LEU A 217 13.85 -9.08 -4.48
N ALA A 218 12.52 -9.02 -4.59
CA ALA A 218 11.62 -9.74 -3.69
C ALA A 218 11.78 -11.25 -3.80
N ALA A 219 11.86 -11.80 -5.03
CA ALA A 219 12.10 -13.22 -5.23
C ALA A 219 13.41 -13.67 -4.56
N ALA A 220 14.49 -12.88 -4.67
CA ALA A 220 15.75 -13.15 -4.00
C ALA A 220 15.63 -13.05 -2.45
N GLN A 221 14.93 -12.04 -1.93
CA GLN A 221 14.73 -11.85 -0.48
C GLN A 221 13.96 -12.99 0.17
N TYR A 222 12.97 -13.56 -0.54
CA TYR A 222 12.09 -14.60 -0.02
C TYR A 222 12.47 -16.03 -0.45
N ALA A 223 13.55 -16.21 -1.24
CA ALA A 223 13.96 -17.51 -1.81
C ALA A 223 14.10 -18.65 -0.80
N GLY A 224 14.50 -18.36 0.45
CA GLY A 224 14.67 -19.36 1.53
C GLY A 224 13.40 -19.61 2.36
N ARG A 225 12.26 -18.98 2.05
CA ARG A 225 11.04 -19.04 2.87
C ARG A 225 10.06 -20.06 2.29
N SER A 226 9.97 -21.25 2.91
CA SER A 226 9.13 -22.36 2.41
C SER A 226 7.64 -22.01 2.28
N ARG A 227 7.13 -21.08 3.10
CA ARG A 227 5.70 -20.67 3.10
C ARG A 227 5.42 -19.39 2.31
N VAL A 228 6.41 -18.83 1.60
CA VAL A 228 6.23 -17.60 0.80
C VAL A 228 6.66 -17.87 -0.62
N GLN A 229 5.92 -17.37 -1.57
CA GLN A 229 6.23 -17.45 -2.99
C GLN A 229 6.14 -16.05 -3.62
N VAL A 230 7.17 -15.69 -4.35
CA VAL A 230 7.17 -14.51 -5.23
C VAL A 230 7.32 -15.06 -6.65
N PRO A 231 6.43 -14.72 -7.60
CA PRO A 231 6.52 -15.24 -8.97
C PRO A 231 7.87 -14.92 -9.60
N GLY A 232 8.51 -15.91 -10.18
CA GLY A 232 9.77 -15.72 -10.92
C GLY A 232 9.51 -15.01 -12.26
N LEU A 233 10.41 -14.10 -12.65
CA LEU A 233 10.39 -13.48 -13.99
C LEU A 233 10.83 -14.50 -15.05
N HIS A 234 10.24 -14.37 -16.23
CA HIS A 234 10.63 -15.11 -17.43
C HIS A 234 11.35 -14.19 -18.43
N GLU A 235 11.98 -14.75 -19.43
CA GLU A 235 12.82 -14.05 -20.42
C GLU A 235 12.06 -13.08 -21.32
N TYR A 236 10.73 -13.17 -21.40
CA TYR A 236 9.89 -12.34 -22.29
C TYR A 236 9.52 -10.98 -21.69
N CYS A 237 10.36 -10.41 -20.82
CA CYS A 237 10.11 -9.10 -20.23
C CYS A 237 10.61 -7.98 -21.13
N THR A 238 9.75 -6.93 -21.31
CA THR A 238 10.07 -5.67 -21.98
C THR A 238 9.67 -4.48 -21.10
N ALA A 239 9.79 -3.28 -21.62
CA ALA A 239 9.28 -2.09 -20.90
C ALA A 239 7.74 -2.11 -20.72
N ARG A 240 7.02 -2.80 -21.62
CA ARG A 240 5.55 -2.83 -21.64
C ARG A 240 4.94 -4.21 -21.37
N VAL A 241 5.78 -5.23 -21.19
CA VAL A 241 5.35 -6.61 -20.91
C VAL A 241 6.16 -7.16 -19.76
N THR A 242 5.50 -7.64 -18.73
CA THR A 242 6.13 -8.46 -17.68
C THR A 242 5.69 -9.90 -17.87
N ALA A 243 6.64 -10.80 -18.15
CA ALA A 243 6.43 -12.23 -18.19
C ALA A 243 6.86 -12.86 -16.87
N MET A 244 5.98 -13.61 -16.22
CA MET A 244 6.28 -14.22 -14.93
C MET A 244 5.58 -15.56 -14.74
N GLU A 245 6.02 -16.27 -13.72
CA GLU A 245 5.45 -17.55 -13.30
C GLU A 245 3.93 -17.41 -13.06
N ARG A 246 3.17 -18.39 -13.57
CA ARG A 246 1.73 -18.54 -13.25
C ARG A 246 1.59 -19.28 -11.94
N VAL A 247 1.10 -18.61 -10.91
CA VAL A 247 0.86 -19.20 -9.61
C VAL A 247 -0.62 -19.51 -9.43
N ALA A 248 -0.92 -20.72 -8.97
CA ALA A 248 -2.27 -21.12 -8.60
C ALA A 248 -2.55 -20.75 -7.15
N GLY A 249 -3.62 -20.02 -6.89
CA GLY A 249 -4.02 -19.60 -5.54
C GLY A 249 -5.36 -18.87 -5.56
N ARG A 250 -5.94 -18.67 -4.39
CA ARG A 250 -7.13 -17.84 -4.18
C ARG A 250 -6.73 -16.56 -3.47
N LYS A 251 -7.37 -15.46 -3.79
CA LYS A 251 -7.18 -14.21 -3.04
C LYS A 251 -7.49 -14.43 -1.56
N ILE A 252 -6.73 -13.80 -0.69
CA ILE A 252 -6.93 -13.94 0.76
C ILE A 252 -8.36 -13.58 1.18
N SER A 253 -8.97 -12.58 0.54
CA SER A 253 -10.37 -12.18 0.76
C SER A 253 -11.39 -13.25 0.31
N GLU A 254 -11.03 -14.13 -0.61
CA GLU A 254 -11.90 -15.19 -1.17
C GLU A 254 -11.63 -16.57 -0.54
N HIS A 255 -10.63 -16.62 0.33
CA HIS A 255 -10.17 -17.88 0.95
C HIS A 255 -11.07 -18.26 2.11
N GLY A 256 -12.28 -18.34 2.09
CA GLY A 256 -13.23 -18.77 3.15
C GLY A 256 -12.57 -19.44 4.36
N HIS A 257 -11.99 -18.65 5.26
CA HIS A 257 -11.35 -19.15 6.49
C HIS A 257 -12.43 -19.76 7.40
N THR A 258 -12.43 -21.09 7.51
CA THR A 258 -13.51 -21.84 8.17
C THR A 258 -13.30 -21.94 9.69
N SER A 259 -12.07 -21.80 10.18
CA SER A 259 -11.73 -21.95 11.59
C SER A 259 -10.92 -20.77 12.15
N MET A 260 -11.04 -20.54 13.46
CA MET A 260 -10.20 -19.55 14.18
C MET A 260 -8.70 -19.86 14.07
N ARG A 261 -8.36 -21.14 13.95
CA ARG A 261 -6.97 -21.57 13.76
C ARG A 261 -6.43 -21.12 12.42
N GLU A 262 -7.15 -21.37 11.32
CA GLU A 262 -6.76 -20.93 9.99
C GLU A 262 -6.61 -19.41 9.91
N ARG A 263 -7.54 -18.65 10.50
CA ARG A 263 -7.46 -17.19 10.57
C ARG A 263 -6.18 -16.73 11.27
N ARG A 264 -5.86 -17.33 12.42
CA ARG A 264 -4.65 -17.03 13.16
C ARG A 264 -3.39 -17.40 12.38
N ASP A 265 -3.35 -18.60 11.78
CA ASP A 265 -2.21 -19.06 11.00
C ASP A 265 -1.96 -18.15 9.77
N THR A 266 -3.02 -17.71 9.11
CA THR A 266 -2.93 -16.75 8.00
C THR A 266 -2.44 -15.37 8.48
N ALA A 267 -2.98 -14.86 9.60
CA ALA A 267 -2.53 -13.59 10.16
C ALA A 267 -1.05 -13.63 10.58
N GLN A 268 -0.60 -14.75 11.18
CA GLN A 268 0.82 -14.96 11.50
C GLN A 268 1.69 -15.02 10.27
N LEU A 269 1.24 -15.69 9.20
CA LEU A 269 1.97 -15.77 7.94
C LEU A 269 2.09 -14.37 7.28
N LEU A 270 1.01 -13.60 7.27
CA LEU A 270 1.01 -12.21 6.79
C LEU A 270 1.97 -11.34 7.59
N ALA A 271 1.86 -11.37 8.92
CA ALA A 271 2.70 -10.56 9.80
C ALA A 271 4.18 -10.95 9.71
N SER A 272 4.49 -12.26 9.68
CA SER A 272 5.87 -12.72 9.55
C SER A 272 6.49 -12.32 8.20
N THR A 273 5.70 -12.34 7.12
CA THR A 273 6.18 -12.06 5.77
C THR A 273 6.27 -10.56 5.49
N LEU A 274 5.21 -9.81 5.79
CA LEU A 274 5.07 -8.40 5.37
C LEU A 274 5.61 -7.41 6.40
N LEU A 275 5.76 -7.84 7.66
CA LEU A 275 6.19 -6.98 8.75
C LEU A 275 7.49 -7.45 9.40
N ALA A 276 7.54 -8.68 9.95
CA ALA A 276 8.71 -9.14 10.68
C ALA A 276 9.94 -9.31 9.75
N GLN A 277 9.75 -9.86 8.56
CA GLN A 277 10.84 -10.06 7.59
C GLN A 277 11.57 -8.75 7.20
N PRO A 278 10.90 -7.67 6.77
CA PRO A 278 11.61 -6.42 6.49
C PRO A 278 12.14 -5.75 7.75
N LEU A 279 11.48 -5.86 8.90
CA LEU A 279 11.91 -5.23 10.14
C LEU A 279 13.18 -5.87 10.71
N PHE A 280 13.25 -7.20 10.75
CA PHE A 280 14.38 -7.97 11.29
C PHE A 280 15.42 -8.38 10.23
N SER A 281 15.39 -7.81 9.05
CA SER A 281 16.40 -8.05 8.03
C SER A 281 17.79 -7.56 8.47
N THR A 282 18.83 -8.32 8.16
CA THR A 282 20.23 -7.92 8.39
C THR A 282 20.80 -7.05 7.25
N GLN A 283 20.11 -6.96 6.11
CA GLN A 283 20.53 -6.13 4.99
C GLN A 283 20.52 -4.64 5.36
N GLU A 284 21.38 -3.84 4.75
CA GLU A 284 21.40 -2.38 4.95
C GLU A 284 20.06 -1.75 4.57
N ARG A 285 19.47 -2.20 3.45
CA ARG A 285 18.14 -1.80 2.97
C ARG A 285 17.27 -3.04 2.82
N ALA A 286 16.21 -3.13 3.59
CA ALA A 286 15.25 -4.22 3.52
C ALA A 286 14.08 -3.83 2.64
N LEU A 287 13.83 -4.59 1.59
CA LEU A 287 12.67 -4.40 0.72
C LEU A 287 11.39 -4.74 1.48
N PHE A 288 10.34 -3.95 1.28
CA PHE A 288 9.00 -4.26 1.76
C PHE A 288 7.95 -4.00 0.69
N HIS A 289 6.83 -4.70 0.77
CA HIS A 289 5.69 -4.51 -0.12
C HIS A 289 4.90 -3.27 0.30
N GLY A 290 4.84 -2.26 -0.56
CA GLY A 290 4.24 -0.96 -0.25
C GLY A 290 2.71 -0.92 -0.33
N ASP A 291 2.07 -1.93 -0.92
CA ASP A 291 0.61 -1.99 -1.10
C ASP A 291 0.04 -3.42 -0.91
N PRO A 292 0.18 -4.02 0.28
CA PRO A 292 -0.19 -5.41 0.55
C PRO A 292 -1.72 -5.58 0.74
N HIS A 293 -2.52 -5.10 -0.23
CA HIS A 293 -3.96 -5.30 -0.18
C HIS A 293 -4.35 -6.74 -0.60
N ALA A 294 -5.56 -7.17 -0.24
CA ALA A 294 -6.04 -8.53 -0.46
C ALA A 294 -5.96 -8.99 -1.92
N GLY A 295 -6.04 -8.08 -2.89
CA GLY A 295 -5.93 -8.37 -4.31
C GLY A 295 -4.52 -8.79 -4.77
N ASN A 296 -3.48 -8.37 -4.03
CA ASN A 296 -2.08 -8.67 -4.32
C ASN A 296 -1.54 -9.89 -3.56
N LEU A 297 -2.39 -10.53 -2.75
CA LEU A 297 -2.02 -11.63 -1.87
C LEU A 297 -2.89 -12.86 -2.16
N LEU A 298 -2.23 -13.97 -2.54
CA LEU A 298 -2.92 -15.23 -2.75
C LEU A 298 -2.47 -16.26 -1.72
N LEU A 299 -3.36 -17.18 -1.39
CA LEU A 299 -3.01 -18.42 -0.70
C LEU A 299 -3.09 -19.59 -1.70
N THR A 300 -1.99 -20.32 -1.81
CA THR A 300 -1.93 -21.55 -2.62
C THR A 300 -2.64 -22.70 -1.90
N PRO A 301 -3.04 -23.77 -2.60
CA PRO A 301 -3.66 -24.95 -1.97
C PRO A 301 -2.76 -25.62 -0.92
N ASP A 302 -1.44 -25.49 -1.03
CA ASP A 302 -0.45 -26.00 -0.06
C ASP A 302 -0.12 -25.01 1.06
N GLY A 303 -0.87 -23.90 1.17
CA GLY A 303 -0.79 -22.93 2.27
C GLY A 303 0.38 -21.95 2.20
N ARG A 304 0.94 -21.73 1.01
CA ARG A 304 1.94 -20.67 0.80
C ARG A 304 1.28 -19.33 0.50
N LEU A 305 1.86 -18.26 1.02
CA LEU A 305 1.49 -16.89 0.70
C LEU A 305 2.23 -16.45 -0.57
N VAL A 306 1.48 -16.05 -1.58
CA VAL A 306 2.03 -15.48 -2.83
C VAL A 306 1.92 -13.97 -2.76
N LEU A 307 3.02 -13.28 -3.05
CA LEU A 307 3.11 -11.83 -3.11
C LEU A 307 3.15 -11.38 -4.58
N LEU A 308 2.07 -10.76 -5.04
CA LEU A 308 1.94 -10.22 -6.39
C LEU A 308 2.15 -8.71 -6.38
N ASP A 309 2.29 -8.13 -7.57
CA ASP A 309 2.30 -6.69 -7.84
C ASP A 309 3.29 -5.88 -6.97
N TRP A 310 4.54 -5.84 -7.43
CA TRP A 310 5.62 -5.09 -6.80
C TRP A 310 5.83 -3.69 -7.41
N SER A 311 4.79 -3.13 -8.04
CA SER A 311 4.81 -1.76 -8.57
C SER A 311 5.12 -0.73 -7.49
N LEU A 312 4.54 -0.93 -6.29
CA LEU A 312 4.81 -0.15 -5.09
C LEU A 312 5.64 -0.98 -4.12
N ALA A 313 6.94 -0.76 -4.13
CA ALA A 313 7.87 -1.33 -3.17
C ALA A 313 8.73 -0.21 -2.58
N GLY A 314 9.10 -0.36 -1.32
CA GLY A 314 9.98 0.57 -0.63
C GLY A 314 11.10 -0.16 0.10
N THR A 315 12.04 0.59 0.64
CA THR A 315 13.15 0.05 1.42
C THR A 315 13.23 0.69 2.80
N LEU A 316 13.32 -0.15 3.84
CA LEU A 316 13.65 0.29 5.20
C LEU A 316 15.17 0.24 5.38
N ARG A 317 15.79 1.39 5.65
CA ARG A 317 17.20 1.44 6.00
C ARG A 317 17.43 0.83 7.37
N GLN A 318 18.64 0.34 7.60
CA GLN A 318 19.03 -0.21 8.89
C GLN A 318 18.74 0.76 10.05
N ARG A 319 19.10 2.04 9.90
CA ARG A 319 18.86 3.06 10.92
C ARG A 319 17.39 3.36 11.20
N ASP A 320 16.51 3.28 10.17
CA ASP A 320 15.08 3.47 10.36
C ASP A 320 14.48 2.33 11.20
N ARG A 321 14.93 1.08 10.94
CA ARG A 321 14.54 -0.10 11.71
C ARG A 321 15.06 -0.05 13.14
N GLU A 322 16.32 0.39 13.32
CA GLU A 322 16.92 0.62 14.62
C GLU A 322 16.11 1.65 15.42
N ALA A 323 15.78 2.79 14.80
CA ALA A 323 14.97 3.82 15.45
C ALA A 323 13.59 3.30 15.88
N MET A 324 12.91 2.51 15.03
CA MET A 324 11.61 1.91 15.38
C MET A 324 11.73 0.93 16.56
N VAL A 325 12.72 0.05 16.54
CA VAL A 325 12.94 -0.91 17.64
C VAL A 325 13.26 -0.19 18.94
N HIS A 326 14.12 0.84 18.90
CA HIS A 326 14.47 1.62 20.10
C HIS A 326 13.33 2.53 20.57
N ALA A 327 12.42 2.98 19.70
CA ALA A 327 11.20 3.66 20.13
C ALA A 327 10.30 2.71 20.95
N VAL A 328 10.16 1.44 20.51
CA VAL A 328 9.44 0.42 21.28
C VAL A 328 10.17 0.09 22.60
N LEU A 329 11.49 -0.04 22.56
CA LEU A 329 12.31 -0.21 23.76
C LEU A 329 12.12 0.93 24.77
N GLY A 330 12.21 2.19 24.29
CA GLY A 330 11.99 3.37 25.11
C GLY A 330 10.59 3.41 25.72
N ALA A 331 9.57 2.95 24.98
CA ALA A 331 8.21 2.83 25.49
C ALA A 331 8.09 1.77 26.57
N LEU A 332 8.72 0.60 26.42
CA LEU A 332 8.81 -0.43 27.46
C LEU A 332 9.45 0.12 28.74
N LEU A 333 10.54 0.85 28.58
CA LEU A 333 11.30 1.45 29.69
C LEU A 333 10.65 2.72 30.26
N ARG A 334 9.62 3.27 29.60
CA ARG A 334 9.00 4.56 29.90
C ARG A 334 10.00 5.73 29.78
N ASP A 335 10.99 5.59 28.91
CA ASP A 335 11.97 6.61 28.61
C ASP A 335 11.46 7.54 27.49
N GLU A 336 10.81 8.64 27.89
CA GLU A 336 10.30 9.67 26.98
C GLU A 336 11.42 10.23 26.07
N ARG A 337 12.65 10.40 26.61
CA ARG A 337 13.77 10.98 25.86
C ARG A 337 14.21 10.06 24.72
N LEU A 338 14.37 8.77 25.02
CA LEU A 338 14.75 7.77 24.04
C LEU A 338 13.73 7.72 22.89
N VAL A 339 12.43 7.70 23.21
CA VAL A 339 11.38 7.66 22.18
C VAL A 339 11.41 8.92 21.31
N VAL A 340 11.56 10.11 21.90
CA VAL A 340 11.65 11.40 21.16
C VAL A 340 12.87 11.42 20.25
N ASP A 341 14.04 11.01 20.74
CA ASP A 341 15.27 11.02 19.95
C ASP A 341 15.19 10.04 18.77
N MET A 342 14.57 8.87 18.97
CA MET A 342 14.36 7.89 17.91
C MET A 342 13.37 8.37 16.86
N LEU A 343 12.27 9.03 17.25
CA LEU A 343 11.35 9.63 16.28
C LEU A 343 12.02 10.79 15.51
N ALA A 344 12.81 11.61 16.18
CA ALA A 344 13.57 12.67 15.52
C ALA A 344 14.56 12.10 14.49
N ALA A 345 15.22 10.97 14.80
CA ALA A 345 16.14 10.28 13.86
C ALA A 345 15.44 9.79 12.59
N LEU A 346 14.15 9.55 12.60
CA LEU A 346 13.37 9.18 11.40
C LEU A 346 13.17 10.35 10.43
N SER A 347 13.40 11.60 10.87
CA SER A 347 13.23 12.81 10.05
C SER A 347 14.55 13.36 9.48
N ASP A 348 15.72 12.88 9.89
CA ASP A 348 17.02 13.50 9.62
C ASP A 348 17.45 13.58 8.14
N ASP A 349 16.73 12.92 7.21
CA ASP A 349 17.06 12.93 5.77
C ASP A 349 15.90 13.43 4.89
N ALA A 350 14.92 14.11 5.42
CA ALA A 350 13.85 14.64 4.57
C ALA A 350 14.43 15.77 3.69
N PRO A 351 14.37 15.64 2.35
CA PRO A 351 14.82 16.73 1.48
C PRO A 351 13.98 17.97 1.76
N ALA A 352 14.63 19.07 2.13
CA ALA A 352 14.02 20.37 2.45
C ALA A 352 13.04 20.38 3.67
N GLY A 353 13.10 19.40 4.56
CA GLY A 353 12.27 19.38 5.77
C GLY A 353 12.82 20.31 6.86
N ARG A 354 11.94 21.07 7.52
CA ARG A 354 12.24 21.63 8.83
C ARG A 354 12.56 20.47 9.78
N PRO A 355 13.61 20.59 10.64
CA PRO A 355 13.82 19.60 11.68
C PRO A 355 12.53 19.47 12.50
N ALA A 356 12.16 18.24 12.84
CA ALA A 356 10.96 18.00 13.62
C ALA A 356 10.97 18.86 14.90
N ASP A 357 9.87 19.51 15.21
CA ASP A 357 9.75 20.26 16.46
C ASP A 357 9.83 19.30 17.65
N LYS A 358 10.99 19.29 18.31
CA LYS A 358 11.23 18.42 19.46
C LYS A 358 10.24 18.65 20.60
N ALA A 359 9.70 19.86 20.75
CA ALA A 359 8.69 20.17 21.77
C ALA A 359 7.35 19.50 21.41
N ALA A 360 6.94 19.62 20.16
CA ALA A 360 5.73 18.93 19.65
C ALA A 360 5.89 17.41 19.70
N LEU A 361 7.05 16.87 19.31
CA LEU A 361 7.33 15.43 19.44
C LEU A 361 7.26 14.96 20.90
N ARG A 362 7.80 15.73 21.86
CA ARG A 362 7.67 15.40 23.29
C ARG A 362 6.23 15.37 23.75
N ALA A 363 5.39 16.31 23.31
CA ALA A 363 3.97 16.31 23.65
C ALA A 363 3.26 15.04 23.13
N VAL A 364 3.52 14.67 21.86
CA VAL A 364 2.98 13.45 21.23
C VAL A 364 3.44 12.21 21.98
N VAL A 365 4.74 12.07 22.27
CA VAL A 365 5.31 10.91 22.96
C VAL A 365 4.74 10.79 24.37
N ARG A 366 4.67 11.88 25.11
CA ARG A 366 4.09 11.89 26.47
C ARG A 366 2.66 11.41 26.48
N GLU A 367 1.86 11.89 25.54
CA GLU A 367 0.47 11.46 25.41
C GLU A 367 0.37 9.97 25.00
N ALA A 368 1.20 9.52 24.06
CA ALA A 368 1.25 8.11 23.65
C ALA A 368 1.67 7.18 24.81
N LEU A 369 2.67 7.60 25.60
CA LEU A 369 3.10 6.85 26.80
C LEU A 369 2.04 6.88 27.91
N ARG A 370 1.31 7.98 28.08
CA ARG A 370 0.22 8.09 29.06
C ARG A 370 -0.95 7.14 28.72
N ARG A 371 -1.29 7.04 27.41
CA ARG A 371 -2.34 6.11 26.95
C ARG A 371 -1.92 4.66 26.99
N LEU A 372 -0.63 4.40 26.95
CA LEU A 372 -0.09 3.06 27.13
C LEU A 372 -0.16 2.70 28.62
N GLY A 373 -1.14 1.89 29.03
CA GLY A 373 -1.28 1.41 30.40
C GLY A 373 -0.01 0.69 30.88
N TYR A 374 0.17 0.60 32.21
CA TYR A 374 1.30 -0.15 32.79
C TYR A 374 1.10 -1.67 32.67
N ASP A 375 -0.13 -2.09 32.41
CA ASP A 375 -0.58 -3.49 32.27
C ASP A 375 -0.34 -4.06 30.86
N ARG A 376 0.07 -3.22 29.91
CA ARG A 376 0.23 -3.63 28.50
C ARG A 376 1.58 -3.21 27.94
N PRO A 377 2.31 -4.10 27.25
CA PRO A 377 3.47 -3.72 26.47
C PRO A 377 3.03 -2.85 25.27
N PRO A 378 3.92 -2.01 24.71
CA PRO A 378 3.65 -1.31 23.47
C PRO A 378 3.35 -2.34 22.35
N SER A 379 2.17 -2.20 21.77
CA SER A 379 1.68 -3.05 20.69
C SER A 379 2.10 -2.51 19.32
N PHE A 380 1.88 -3.31 18.30
CA PHE A 380 2.01 -2.86 16.92
C PHE A 380 1.13 -1.63 16.64
N SER A 381 -0.15 -1.68 17.06
CA SER A 381 -1.08 -0.55 16.91
C SER A 381 -0.61 0.69 17.66
N TRP A 382 0.05 0.54 18.80
CA TRP A 382 0.65 1.66 19.52
C TRP A 382 1.77 2.32 18.70
N LEU A 383 2.67 1.54 18.09
CA LEU A 383 3.75 2.07 17.25
C LEU A 383 3.20 2.80 16.02
N VAL A 384 2.20 2.22 15.35
CA VAL A 384 1.54 2.85 14.20
C VAL A 384 0.89 4.17 14.61
N GLY A 385 0.12 4.17 15.72
CA GLY A 385 -0.51 5.38 16.24
C GLY A 385 0.48 6.46 16.68
N LEU A 386 1.64 6.08 17.21
CA LEU A 386 2.73 7.00 17.54
C LEU A 386 3.31 7.66 16.28
N LEU A 387 3.56 6.88 15.22
CA LEU A 387 4.04 7.39 13.94
C LEU A 387 3.01 8.32 13.27
N ASP A 388 1.72 7.97 13.34
CA ASP A 388 0.63 8.81 12.85
C ASP A 388 0.59 10.16 13.57
N ALA A 389 0.59 10.13 14.90
CA ALA A 389 0.57 11.35 15.71
C ALA A 389 1.84 12.20 15.50
N ALA A 390 3.01 11.58 15.33
CA ALA A 390 4.24 12.30 15.02
C ALA A 390 4.17 13.03 13.68
N VAL A 391 3.59 12.42 12.65
CA VAL A 391 3.39 13.06 11.34
C VAL A 391 2.31 14.13 11.40
N GLU A 392 1.15 13.85 12.00
CA GLU A 392 -0.03 14.72 11.95
C GLU A 392 0.05 15.90 12.93
N GLN A 393 0.57 15.68 14.15
CA GLN A 393 0.54 16.66 15.23
C GLN A 393 1.89 17.36 15.46
N ALA A 394 3.00 16.64 15.22
CA ALA A 394 4.34 17.20 15.37
C ALA A 394 5.00 17.59 14.04
N GLY A 395 4.31 17.39 12.90
CA GLY A 395 4.84 17.74 11.58
C GLY A 395 6.10 16.95 11.21
N LEU A 396 6.23 15.69 11.68
CA LEU A 396 7.37 14.85 11.34
C LEU A 396 7.43 14.66 9.83
N THR A 397 8.43 15.24 9.18
CA THR A 397 8.70 15.03 7.76
C THR A 397 9.53 13.76 7.60
N ALA A 398 8.85 12.67 7.31
CA ALA A 398 9.50 11.39 7.08
C ALA A 398 9.78 11.17 5.59
N ARG A 399 10.75 10.32 5.27
CA ARG A 399 11.03 9.88 3.90
C ARG A 399 9.81 9.18 3.29
N THR A 400 9.70 9.25 1.96
CA THR A 400 8.63 8.60 1.20
C THR A 400 8.49 7.12 1.52
N ASP A 401 9.62 6.38 1.63
CA ASP A 401 9.62 4.96 1.99
C ASP A 401 9.00 4.70 3.39
N LEU A 402 9.31 5.55 4.37
CA LEU A 402 8.75 5.40 5.72
C LEU A 402 7.25 5.70 5.75
N LEU A 403 6.80 6.73 5.01
CA LEU A 403 5.37 7.02 4.86
C LEU A 403 4.64 5.89 4.12
N MET A 404 5.28 5.28 3.12
CA MET A 404 4.77 4.12 2.41
C MET A 404 4.70 2.90 3.34
N PHE A 405 5.73 2.67 4.15
CA PHE A 405 5.73 1.60 5.15
C PHE A 405 4.59 1.78 6.15
N ARG A 406 4.42 3.00 6.69
CA ARG A 406 3.27 3.34 7.56
C ARG A 406 1.93 2.98 6.90
N LYS A 407 1.74 3.36 5.62
CA LYS A 407 0.52 2.98 4.87
C LYS A 407 0.38 1.46 4.77
N ALA A 408 1.47 0.74 4.46
CA ALA A 408 1.45 -0.72 4.36
C ALA A 408 1.07 -1.38 5.69
N LEU A 409 1.48 -0.80 6.83
CA LEU A 409 1.09 -1.25 8.16
C LEU A 409 -0.43 -1.12 8.40
N HIS A 410 -1.03 0.01 8.03
CA HIS A 410 -2.49 0.17 8.11
C HIS A 410 -3.23 -0.85 7.23
N THR A 411 -2.78 -1.02 5.99
CA THR A 411 -3.37 -2.01 5.07
C THR A 411 -3.27 -3.44 5.63
N LEU A 412 -2.14 -3.78 6.24
CA LEU A 412 -1.95 -5.08 6.89
C LEU A 412 -2.89 -5.28 8.09
N ASN A 413 -3.04 -4.24 8.92
CA ASN A 413 -3.96 -4.29 10.06
C ASN A 413 -5.40 -4.49 9.60
N ASP A 414 -5.87 -3.71 8.62
CA ASP A 414 -7.20 -3.85 8.05
C ASP A 414 -7.41 -5.25 7.47
N LEU A 415 -6.42 -5.80 6.77
CA LEU A 415 -6.48 -7.15 6.21
C LEU A 415 -6.62 -8.21 7.30
N VAL A 416 -5.87 -8.09 8.42
CA VAL A 416 -5.96 -9.02 9.55
C VAL A 416 -7.36 -8.98 10.20
N VAL A 417 -7.96 -7.80 10.29
CA VAL A 417 -9.34 -7.62 10.77
C VAL A 417 -10.34 -8.22 9.78
N ASP A 418 -10.17 -7.97 8.49
CA ASP A 418 -11.08 -8.47 7.41
C ASP A 418 -11.12 -10.00 7.36
N ILE A 419 -10.01 -10.70 7.59
CA ILE A 419 -10.01 -12.17 7.69
C ILE A 419 -10.56 -12.68 9.03
N GLY A 420 -11.00 -11.79 9.92
CA GLY A 420 -11.57 -12.12 11.23
C GLY A 420 -10.54 -12.63 12.24
N ALA A 421 -9.26 -12.26 12.10
CA ALA A 421 -8.22 -12.53 13.07
C ALA A 421 -8.10 -11.37 14.08
N SER A 422 -7.44 -11.62 15.20
CA SER A 422 -7.19 -10.59 16.22
C SER A 422 -5.91 -9.83 15.91
N GLU A 423 -5.89 -8.52 16.14
CA GLU A 423 -4.68 -7.67 16.08
C GLU A 423 -3.56 -8.21 16.99
N ARG A 424 -3.90 -8.89 18.09
CA ARG A 424 -2.93 -9.58 18.97
C ARG A 424 -2.08 -10.61 18.23
N SER A 425 -2.54 -11.11 17.08
CA SER A 425 -1.76 -12.01 16.23
C SER A 425 -0.53 -11.32 15.65
N LEU A 426 -0.60 -10.02 15.35
CA LEU A 426 0.53 -9.21 14.88
C LEU A 426 1.58 -9.05 15.98
N ASP A 427 1.16 -8.67 17.19
CA ASP A 427 2.04 -8.52 18.36
C ASP A 427 2.76 -9.82 18.70
N LEU A 428 2.01 -10.92 18.73
CA LEU A 428 2.60 -12.24 19.01
C LEU A 428 3.61 -12.63 17.93
N THR A 429 3.32 -12.38 16.66
CA THR A 429 4.23 -12.71 15.55
C THR A 429 5.51 -11.88 15.61
N LEU A 430 5.40 -10.59 15.93
CA LEU A 430 6.57 -9.73 16.13
C LEU A 430 7.41 -10.19 17.31
N PHE A 431 6.77 -10.53 18.42
CA PHE A 431 7.48 -11.03 19.60
C PHE A 431 8.20 -12.35 19.32
N LEU A 432 7.53 -13.30 18.65
CA LEU A 432 8.13 -14.58 18.27
C LEU A 432 9.28 -14.37 17.27
N GLY A 433 9.09 -13.53 16.25
CA GLY A 433 10.14 -13.18 15.30
C GLY A 433 11.34 -12.51 15.97
N PHE A 434 11.10 -11.64 16.95
CA PHE A 434 12.17 -11.06 17.77
C PHE A 434 12.92 -12.14 18.58
N ALA A 435 12.20 -13.00 19.27
CA ALA A 435 12.78 -14.07 20.09
C ALA A 435 13.59 -15.07 19.24
N GLU A 436 13.06 -15.48 18.08
CA GLU A 436 13.77 -16.36 17.13
C GLU A 436 15.07 -15.74 16.65
N ASN A 437 15.05 -14.44 16.26
CA ASN A 437 16.28 -13.76 15.84
C ASN A 437 17.26 -13.62 17.01
N LEU A 438 16.80 -13.28 18.20
CA LEU A 438 17.65 -13.17 19.39
C LEU A 438 18.39 -14.50 19.70
N VAL A 439 17.67 -15.63 19.60
CA VAL A 439 18.29 -16.95 19.76
C VAL A 439 19.29 -17.25 18.65
N ALA A 440 18.94 -16.96 17.41
CA ALA A 440 19.83 -17.20 16.25
C ALA A 440 21.10 -16.34 16.30
N GLU A 441 21.03 -15.14 16.84
CA GLU A 441 22.16 -14.21 17.00
C GLU A 441 23.09 -14.55 18.16
N TRP A 442 22.64 -15.38 19.10
CA TRP A 442 23.35 -15.62 20.38
C TRP A 442 24.82 -15.98 20.20
N PRO A 443 25.23 -16.88 19.29
CA PRO A 443 26.65 -17.17 19.07
C PRO A 443 27.47 -15.97 18.61
N GLN A 444 26.89 -15.12 17.76
CA GLN A 444 27.57 -13.95 17.19
C GLN A 444 27.74 -12.83 18.24
N ARG A 445 26.79 -12.72 19.16
CA ARG A 445 26.78 -11.73 20.23
C ARG A 445 27.92 -11.85 21.22
N TRP A 446 28.43 -13.08 21.42
CA TRP A 446 29.59 -13.34 22.29
C TRP A 446 30.90 -12.72 21.77
N LEU A 447 31.01 -12.54 20.45
CA LEU A 447 32.19 -12.01 19.78
C LEU A 447 32.04 -10.54 19.38
N ALA A 448 30.87 -9.97 19.55
CA ALA A 448 30.58 -8.60 19.13
C ALA A 448 30.96 -7.58 20.23
N ALA A 449 31.25 -6.35 19.81
CA ALA A 449 31.37 -5.22 20.75
C ALA A 449 30.06 -5.06 21.54
N PRO A 450 30.14 -4.72 22.84
CA PRO A 450 28.95 -4.65 23.71
C PRO A 450 27.87 -3.69 23.22
N ASP A 451 28.25 -2.63 22.51
CA ASP A 451 27.38 -1.58 21.95
C ASP A 451 26.96 -1.84 20.51
N SER A 452 27.44 -2.96 19.88
CA SER A 452 27.11 -3.28 18.51
C SER A 452 25.63 -3.57 18.31
N ARG A 453 25.01 -2.91 17.31
CA ARG A 453 23.61 -3.07 16.88
C ARG A 453 23.49 -3.71 15.50
N ALA A 454 24.56 -4.40 15.03
CA ALA A 454 24.59 -5.05 13.73
C ALA A 454 23.74 -6.33 13.65
N PHE A 455 22.89 -6.59 14.61
CA PHE A 455 22.02 -7.75 14.71
C PHE A 455 20.65 -7.52 14.05
N ALA A 456 19.94 -8.58 13.69
CA ALA A 456 18.58 -8.49 13.15
C ALA A 456 17.61 -7.84 14.15
N THR A 457 17.77 -8.11 15.44
CA THR A 457 16.98 -7.50 16.52
C THR A 457 17.27 -6.02 16.74
N ARG A 458 18.36 -5.46 16.18
CA ARG A 458 18.79 -4.06 16.33
C ARG A 458 19.08 -3.62 17.79
N LEU A 459 19.19 -4.56 18.72
CA LEU A 459 19.58 -4.31 20.09
C LEU A 459 21.02 -4.73 20.32
N SER A 460 21.79 -3.93 21.03
CA SER A 460 23.12 -4.27 21.49
C SER A 460 23.06 -5.16 22.73
N ASN A 461 24.19 -5.75 23.14
CA ASN A 461 24.29 -6.46 24.40
C ASN A 461 24.06 -5.53 25.60
N LEU A 462 24.42 -4.23 25.47
CA LEU A 462 24.13 -3.21 26.51
C LEU A 462 22.65 -2.93 26.60
N ASP A 463 21.93 -2.82 25.46
CA ASP A 463 20.48 -2.64 25.45
C ASP A 463 19.76 -3.80 26.13
N LEU A 464 20.18 -5.05 25.82
CA LEU A 464 19.62 -6.26 26.43
C LEU A 464 19.92 -6.32 27.93
N THR A 465 21.13 -5.98 28.34
CA THR A 465 21.52 -5.92 29.76
C THR A 465 20.68 -4.89 30.50
N GLY A 466 20.48 -3.70 29.91
CA GLY A 466 19.60 -2.67 30.47
C GLY A 466 18.17 -3.15 30.67
N LEU A 467 17.62 -3.90 29.69
CA LEU A 467 16.29 -4.52 29.80
C LEU A 467 16.25 -5.54 30.95
N MET A 468 17.28 -6.39 31.07
CA MET A 468 17.34 -7.40 32.15
C MET A 468 17.37 -6.76 33.54
N PHE A 469 18.13 -5.69 33.75
CA PHE A 469 18.16 -4.97 35.02
C PHE A 469 16.84 -4.26 35.34
N GLN A 470 16.10 -3.83 34.33
CA GLN A 470 14.80 -3.17 34.51
C GLN A 470 13.62 -4.17 34.58
N TYR A 471 13.84 -5.43 34.19
CA TYR A 471 12.79 -6.45 34.17
C TYR A 471 12.05 -6.60 35.53
N PRO A 472 12.70 -6.62 36.69
CA PRO A 472 12.00 -6.70 37.99
C PRO A 472 11.05 -5.52 38.22
N LEU A 473 11.46 -4.31 37.83
CA LEU A 473 10.62 -3.11 37.92
C LEU A 473 9.46 -3.15 36.93
N LEU A 474 9.69 -3.64 35.71
CA LEU A 474 8.64 -3.83 34.72
C LEU A 474 7.63 -4.89 35.20
N ALA A 475 8.11 -6.00 35.72
CA ALA A 475 7.27 -7.05 36.26
C ALA A 475 6.46 -6.57 37.49
N ALA A 476 7.07 -5.83 38.42
CA ALA A 476 6.37 -5.24 39.56
C ALA A 476 5.27 -4.25 39.10
N ARG A 477 5.55 -3.39 38.12
CA ARG A 477 4.55 -2.45 37.55
C ARG A 477 3.41 -3.18 36.86
N PHE A 478 3.71 -4.26 36.14
CA PHE A 478 2.68 -5.11 35.53
C PHE A 478 1.75 -5.74 36.57
N TRP A 479 2.31 -6.32 37.62
CA TRP A 479 1.52 -6.93 38.71
C TRP A 479 0.70 -5.90 39.47
N THR A 480 1.25 -4.72 39.78
CA THR A 480 0.49 -3.66 40.49
C THR A 480 -0.63 -3.04 39.62
N ALA A 481 -0.56 -3.16 38.32
CA ALA A 481 -1.63 -2.69 37.41
C ALA A 481 -2.75 -3.74 37.23
N LEU A 482 -2.52 -4.99 37.60
CA LEU A 482 -3.51 -6.08 37.58
C LEU A 482 -4.28 -6.22 38.86
N THR A 483 -3.75 -5.67 39.97
CA THR A 483 -4.40 -5.62 41.31
C THR A 483 -5.12 -4.28 41.47
#